data_443c40b3724f732a5d2e62546e4f7a7f
#
_entry.id   443c40b3724f732a5d2e62546e4f7a7f
#
_cell.length_a   1.000
_cell.length_b   1.000
_cell.length_c   1.000
_cell.angle_alpha   90.00
_cell.angle_beta   90.00
_cell.angle_gamma   90.00
#
_symmetry.space_group_name_H-M   'P 1'
#
loop_
_entity.id
_entity.type
_entity.pdbx_description
1 polymer ?
#
loop_
_entity_poly.entity_id
_entity_poly.type
_entity_poly.pdbx_seq_one_letter_code
_entity_poly.pdbx_strand_id
1 'polypeptide(L)'
;KKQFLASPKTAIIFYFIVQINFIYLFSNHLNYKNMETGHNKNVTNFDTLIIACTGFGAPYNPSNPNIAIEVLVAQHLEAKASIREVKTTETPFNSVEGQRKIIFKPLKPTSTKVLNALKGASAPATVIADAETINRKIQGKRADNTTEEVPTGETPSDKNSVSQQSYDMQIDHFEKLIELADVEPVYNPNEDPLKIVNLTAYKTDLETINTAVKTAYIPYKTAMQTRDIKLYAPQTGLVDTAQTV
;
A
#
# COMPACT_ATOMS: atom_id res chain seq x y z
N LYS A 1 12.89 -55.83 -21.67
CA LYS A 1 12.65 -54.37 -21.66
C LYS A 1 14.00 -53.69 -21.72
N LYS A 2 14.35 -53.08 -22.88
CA LYS A 2 15.60 -52.29 -22.99
C LYS A 2 15.39 -50.94 -22.29
N GLN A 3 16.10 -50.69 -21.21
CA GLN A 3 16.25 -49.33 -20.64
C GLN A 3 17.10 -48.51 -21.62
N PHE A 4 16.54 -47.41 -22.13
CA PHE A 4 17.26 -46.40 -22.87
C PHE A 4 18.02 -45.52 -21.87
N LEU A 5 19.26 -45.89 -21.60
CA LEU A 5 20.21 -45.02 -20.92
C LEU A 5 20.57 -43.90 -21.91
N ALA A 6 20.15 -42.68 -21.61
CA ALA A 6 20.59 -41.50 -22.37
C ALA A 6 22.11 -41.42 -22.32
N SER A 7 22.74 -41.17 -23.47
CA SER A 7 24.22 -41.08 -23.53
C SER A 7 24.69 -39.90 -22.70
N PRO A 8 25.89 -39.93 -22.12
CA PRO A 8 26.46 -38.81 -21.36
C PRO A 8 26.42 -37.47 -22.13
N LYS A 9 26.59 -37.56 -23.46
CA LYS A 9 26.51 -36.38 -24.34
C LYS A 9 25.12 -35.75 -24.41
N THR A 10 24.07 -36.58 -24.36
CA THR A 10 22.66 -36.11 -24.37
C THR A 10 22.30 -35.44 -23.04
N ALA A 11 22.81 -35.93 -21.93
CA ALA A 11 22.64 -35.32 -20.61
C ALA A 11 23.34 -33.96 -20.51
N ILE A 12 24.57 -33.84 -21.06
CA ILE A 12 25.31 -32.56 -21.10
C ILE A 12 24.60 -31.52 -21.97
N ILE A 13 24.09 -31.92 -23.13
CA ILE A 13 23.35 -30.99 -24.02
C ILE A 13 22.05 -30.51 -23.35
N PHE A 14 21.34 -31.41 -22.67
CA PHE A 14 20.12 -31.05 -21.94
C PHE A 14 20.41 -30.12 -20.76
N TYR A 15 21.51 -30.37 -20.04
CA TYR A 15 22.01 -29.48 -18.97
C TYR A 15 22.32 -28.09 -19.51
N PHE A 16 23.05 -27.96 -20.63
CA PHE A 16 23.35 -26.66 -21.28
C PHE A 16 22.08 -25.95 -21.75
N ILE A 17 21.10 -26.67 -22.32
CA ILE A 17 19.82 -26.09 -22.76
C ILE A 17 19.00 -25.58 -21.57
N VAL A 18 18.97 -26.33 -20.47
CA VAL A 18 18.28 -25.92 -19.23
C VAL A 18 18.97 -24.70 -18.61
N GLN A 19 20.30 -24.70 -18.53
CA GLN A 19 21.09 -23.57 -18.03
C GLN A 19 20.90 -22.32 -18.89
N ILE A 20 20.96 -22.42 -20.23
CA ILE A 20 20.77 -21.30 -21.14
C ILE A 20 19.33 -20.74 -21.04
N ASN A 21 18.32 -21.59 -20.99
CA ASN A 21 16.93 -21.16 -20.81
C ASN A 21 16.70 -20.56 -19.43
N PHE A 22 17.33 -21.10 -18.39
CA PHE A 22 17.25 -20.58 -17.03
C PHE A 22 17.93 -19.20 -16.92
N ILE A 23 19.14 -19.03 -17.45
CA ILE A 23 19.85 -17.76 -17.51
C ILE A 23 19.05 -16.74 -18.35
N TYR A 24 18.47 -17.16 -19.49
CA TYR A 24 17.67 -16.30 -20.35
C TYR A 24 16.36 -15.86 -19.68
N LEU A 25 15.73 -16.74 -18.89
CA LEU A 25 14.52 -16.42 -18.09
C LEU A 25 14.83 -15.49 -16.92
N PHE A 26 16.02 -15.59 -16.30
CA PHE A 26 16.41 -14.75 -15.17
C PHE A 26 17.09 -13.45 -15.57
N SER A 27 17.89 -13.41 -16.64
CA SER A 27 18.60 -12.18 -17.09
C SER A 27 17.68 -11.12 -17.66
N ASN A 28 16.51 -11.48 -18.18
CA ASN A 28 15.50 -10.51 -18.63
C ASN A 28 14.69 -9.84 -17.50
N HIS A 29 15.00 -10.10 -16.24
CA HIS A 29 14.17 -9.69 -15.08
C HIS A 29 14.70 -8.48 -14.30
N LEU A 30 15.73 -7.77 -14.79
CA LEU A 30 16.25 -6.55 -14.13
C LEU A 30 15.45 -5.27 -14.46
N ASN A 31 14.23 -5.39 -15.01
CA ASN A 31 13.32 -4.27 -15.18
C ASN A 31 12.20 -4.27 -14.13
N TYR A 32 12.44 -3.56 -13.05
CA TYR A 32 11.64 -3.37 -11.83
C TYR A 32 10.26 -2.71 -12.02
N LYS A 33 9.48 -2.99 -13.06
CA LYS A 33 8.25 -2.23 -13.33
C LYS A 33 6.91 -2.98 -13.31
N ASN A 34 6.88 -4.32 -13.03
CA ASN A 34 5.62 -5.06 -12.84
C ASN A 34 5.81 -6.19 -11.81
N MET A 35 5.76 -5.85 -10.51
CA MET A 35 6.23 -6.74 -9.43
C MET A 35 5.33 -7.94 -9.12
N GLU A 36 4.00 -7.89 -9.34
CA GLU A 36 3.13 -9.00 -8.92
C GLU A 36 3.25 -10.25 -9.81
N THR A 37 3.35 -10.06 -11.11
CA THR A 37 3.56 -11.18 -12.06
C THR A 37 4.96 -11.79 -11.92
N GLY A 38 5.96 -11.01 -11.49
CA GLY A 38 7.32 -11.45 -11.24
C GLY A 38 7.44 -12.46 -10.10
N HIS A 39 6.80 -12.23 -8.97
CA HIS A 39 6.87 -13.11 -7.80
C HIS A 39 6.35 -14.52 -8.09
N ASN A 40 5.14 -14.64 -8.63
CA ASN A 40 4.57 -15.94 -9.01
C ASN A 40 5.41 -16.66 -10.06
N LYS A 41 5.93 -15.92 -11.05
CA LYS A 41 6.79 -16.49 -12.11
C LYS A 41 8.09 -17.06 -11.53
N ASN A 42 8.72 -16.36 -10.58
CA ASN A 42 9.94 -16.84 -9.92
C ASN A 42 9.67 -18.15 -9.16
N VAL A 43 8.56 -18.24 -8.42
CA VAL A 43 8.18 -19.47 -7.69
C VAL A 43 7.88 -20.60 -8.66
N THR A 44 7.20 -20.36 -9.79
CA THR A 44 6.93 -21.37 -10.81
C THR A 44 8.22 -21.85 -11.50
N ASN A 45 9.14 -20.94 -11.82
CA ASN A 45 10.42 -21.29 -12.42
C ASN A 45 11.27 -22.13 -11.45
N PHE A 46 11.22 -21.81 -10.16
CA PHE A 46 11.93 -22.56 -9.12
C PHE A 46 11.35 -23.98 -8.98
N ASP A 47 10.05 -24.15 -9.08
CA ASP A 47 9.40 -25.45 -9.12
C ASP A 47 9.89 -26.29 -10.34
N THR A 48 9.99 -25.66 -11.50
CA THR A 48 10.57 -26.27 -12.71
C THR A 48 12.02 -26.71 -12.50
N LEU A 49 12.82 -25.88 -11.81
CA LEU A 49 14.19 -26.23 -11.43
C LEU A 49 14.24 -27.45 -10.53
N ILE A 50 13.39 -27.53 -9.50
CA ILE A 50 13.31 -28.71 -8.60
C ILE A 50 12.97 -29.98 -9.40
N ILE A 51 12.00 -29.88 -10.30
CA ILE A 51 11.61 -31.00 -11.18
C ILE A 51 12.81 -31.47 -12.03
N ALA A 52 13.57 -30.53 -12.60
CA ALA A 52 14.77 -30.87 -13.37
C ALA A 52 15.84 -31.54 -12.53
N CYS A 53 16.15 -30.99 -11.34
CA CYS A 53 17.12 -31.59 -10.40
C CYS A 53 16.68 -33.02 -9.97
N THR A 54 15.42 -33.20 -9.68
CA THR A 54 14.83 -34.51 -9.33
C THR A 54 14.92 -35.50 -10.50
N GLY A 55 14.73 -35.01 -11.73
CA GLY A 55 14.83 -35.84 -12.95
C GLY A 55 16.23 -36.35 -13.25
N PHE A 56 17.29 -35.72 -12.73
CA PHE A 56 18.66 -36.24 -12.81
C PHE A 56 18.88 -37.46 -11.92
N GLY A 57 18.09 -37.63 -10.85
CA GLY A 57 18.22 -38.76 -9.92
C GLY A 57 19.56 -38.76 -9.18
N ALA A 58 20.18 -39.93 -9.06
CA ALA A 58 21.45 -40.09 -8.33
C ALA A 58 22.63 -39.20 -8.78
N PRO A 59 22.76 -38.77 -10.05
CA PRO A 59 23.74 -37.76 -10.47
C PRO A 59 23.60 -36.39 -9.83
N TYR A 60 22.40 -36.00 -9.36
CA TYR A 60 22.21 -34.76 -8.61
C TYR A 60 22.60 -35.01 -7.13
N ASN A 61 23.86 -34.81 -6.82
CA ASN A 61 24.42 -34.97 -5.46
C ASN A 61 25.30 -33.76 -5.12
N PRO A 62 24.69 -32.61 -4.79
CA PRO A 62 25.43 -31.39 -4.52
C PRO A 62 26.19 -31.51 -3.20
N SER A 63 27.43 -31.01 -3.17
CA SER A 63 28.22 -30.91 -1.94
C SER A 63 27.74 -29.79 -1.00
N ASN A 64 27.00 -28.84 -1.54
CA ASN A 64 26.33 -27.77 -0.77
C ASN A 64 24.97 -28.28 -0.27
N PRO A 65 24.78 -28.45 1.07
CA PRO A 65 23.53 -28.96 1.61
C PRO A 65 22.35 -28.02 1.38
N ASN A 66 22.59 -26.72 1.17
CA ASN A 66 21.53 -25.73 0.99
C ASN A 66 20.81 -25.87 -0.37
N ILE A 67 21.35 -26.63 -1.30
CA ILE A 67 20.72 -26.91 -2.59
C ILE A 67 20.33 -28.39 -2.73
N ALA A 68 20.26 -29.14 -1.64
CA ALA A 68 19.66 -30.49 -1.62
C ALA A 68 18.17 -30.42 -1.99
N ILE A 69 17.63 -31.44 -2.66
CA ILE A 69 16.26 -31.40 -3.20
C ILE A 69 15.22 -31.10 -2.12
N GLU A 70 15.34 -31.72 -0.94
CA GLU A 70 14.43 -31.48 0.18
C GLU A 70 14.46 -30.03 0.68
N VAL A 71 15.62 -29.38 0.65
CA VAL A 71 15.78 -27.96 1.02
C VAL A 71 15.15 -27.06 -0.06
N LEU A 72 15.38 -27.35 -1.33
CA LEU A 72 14.74 -26.61 -2.43
C LEU A 72 13.21 -26.72 -2.38
N VAL A 73 12.68 -27.91 -2.11
CA VAL A 73 11.22 -28.15 -1.94
C VAL A 73 10.66 -27.34 -0.77
N ALA A 74 11.35 -27.36 0.39
CA ALA A 74 10.94 -26.58 1.54
C ALA A 74 10.90 -25.07 1.23
N GLN A 75 11.96 -24.55 0.59
CA GLN A 75 12.05 -23.15 0.19
C GLN A 75 10.96 -22.75 -0.81
N HIS A 76 10.65 -23.61 -1.79
CA HIS A 76 9.52 -23.40 -2.72
C HIS A 76 8.18 -23.29 -1.98
N LEU A 77 7.90 -24.18 -1.02
CA LEU A 77 6.67 -24.15 -0.25
C LEU A 77 6.56 -22.89 0.60
N GLU A 78 7.64 -22.46 1.24
CA GLU A 78 7.69 -21.22 2.01
C GLU A 78 7.46 -19.98 1.14
N ALA A 79 8.11 -19.91 -0.02
CA ALA A 79 7.91 -18.83 -0.98
C ALA A 79 6.46 -18.75 -1.48
N LYS A 80 5.87 -19.90 -1.82
CA LYS A 80 4.46 -20.00 -2.23
C LYS A 80 3.49 -19.58 -1.12
N ALA A 81 3.78 -19.98 0.14
CA ALA A 81 2.99 -19.58 1.30
C ALA A 81 3.07 -18.06 1.54
N SER A 82 4.26 -17.47 1.41
CA SER A 82 4.43 -16.01 1.58
C SER A 82 3.67 -15.19 0.54
N ILE A 83 3.61 -15.62 -0.71
CA ILE A 83 2.78 -14.98 -1.75
C ILE A 83 1.28 -15.09 -1.40
N ARG A 84 0.86 -16.25 -0.90
CA ARG A 84 -0.52 -16.46 -0.48
C ARG A 84 -0.89 -15.53 0.69
N GLU A 85 0.01 -15.38 1.66
CA GLU A 85 -0.21 -14.53 2.82
C GLU A 85 -0.39 -13.06 2.44
N VAL A 86 0.37 -12.55 1.45
CA VAL A 86 0.14 -11.20 0.90
C VAL A 86 -1.30 -11.06 0.40
N LYS A 87 -1.82 -12.01 -0.39
CA LYS A 87 -3.20 -11.97 -0.91
C LYS A 87 -4.24 -12.05 0.21
N THR A 88 -3.98 -12.88 1.23
CA THR A 88 -4.87 -13.05 2.39
C THR A 88 -4.99 -11.77 3.21
N THR A 89 -3.89 -11.03 3.37
CA THR A 89 -3.85 -9.78 4.14
C THR A 89 -4.25 -8.55 3.32
N GLU A 90 -4.06 -8.56 2.01
CA GLU A 90 -4.46 -7.51 1.09
C GLU A 90 -5.99 -7.31 1.03
N THR A 91 -6.74 -8.42 1.00
CA THR A 91 -8.21 -8.39 0.86
C THR A 91 -8.90 -7.59 1.97
N PRO A 92 -8.66 -7.84 3.28
CA PRO A 92 -9.24 -7.03 4.34
C PRO A 92 -8.74 -5.58 4.31
N PHE A 93 -7.46 -5.33 3.98
CA PHE A 93 -6.94 -3.97 3.82
C PHE A 93 -7.71 -3.20 2.74
N ASN A 94 -7.86 -3.76 1.54
CA ASN A 94 -8.59 -3.12 0.44
C ASN A 94 -10.07 -2.88 0.80
N SER A 95 -10.69 -3.80 1.56
CA SER A 95 -12.07 -3.66 2.02
C SER A 95 -12.25 -2.44 2.92
N VAL A 96 -11.42 -2.29 3.97
CA VAL A 96 -11.52 -1.15 4.89
C VAL A 96 -11.07 0.16 4.24
N GLU A 97 -10.13 0.13 3.29
CA GLU A 97 -9.76 1.30 2.50
C GLU A 97 -10.92 1.77 1.62
N GLY A 98 -11.66 0.86 1.01
CA GLY A 98 -12.89 1.15 0.27
C GLY A 98 -13.97 1.77 1.16
N GLN A 99 -14.18 1.21 2.36
CA GLN A 99 -15.11 1.76 3.36
C GLN A 99 -14.71 3.17 3.80
N ARG A 100 -13.41 3.43 4.04
CA ARG A 100 -12.93 4.77 4.37
C ARG A 100 -13.31 5.79 3.30
N LYS A 101 -13.13 5.48 2.03
CA LYS A 101 -13.53 6.36 0.92
C LYS A 101 -15.02 6.69 0.95
N ILE A 102 -15.87 5.72 1.30
CA ILE A 102 -17.33 5.90 1.40
C ILE A 102 -17.67 6.80 2.60
N ILE A 103 -17.10 6.52 3.79
CA ILE A 103 -17.39 7.26 5.02
C ILE A 103 -16.87 8.71 4.94
N PHE A 104 -15.72 8.95 4.29
CA PHE A 104 -15.18 10.31 4.10
C PHE A 104 -15.89 11.12 2.99
N LYS A 105 -16.63 10.48 2.09
CA LYS A 105 -17.30 11.17 0.98
C LYS A 105 -18.23 12.31 1.42
N PRO A 106 -19.03 12.19 2.51
CA PRO A 106 -19.89 13.27 3.00
C PRO A 106 -19.14 14.40 3.71
N LEU A 107 -17.87 14.26 4.10
CA LEU A 107 -17.18 15.23 4.94
C LEU A 107 -17.16 16.65 4.35
N LYS A 108 -16.77 16.79 3.08
CA LYS A 108 -16.71 18.09 2.40
C LYS A 108 -18.06 18.77 2.28
N PRO A 109 -19.14 18.10 1.82
CA PRO A 109 -20.47 18.70 1.85
C PRO A 109 -20.95 19.04 3.27
N THR A 110 -20.68 18.19 4.28
CA THR A 110 -21.08 18.44 5.67
C THR A 110 -20.38 19.67 6.24
N SER A 111 -19.07 19.83 6.05
CA SER A 111 -18.33 21.01 6.51
C SER A 111 -18.87 22.31 5.88
N THR A 112 -19.27 22.28 4.61
CA THR A 112 -19.90 23.43 3.95
C THR A 112 -21.29 23.73 4.53
N LYS A 113 -22.07 22.71 4.89
CA LYS A 113 -23.39 22.90 5.52
C LYS A 113 -23.26 23.51 6.92
N VAL A 114 -22.26 23.08 7.72
CA VAL A 114 -21.97 23.66 9.04
C VAL A 114 -21.63 25.17 8.90
N LEU A 115 -20.72 25.51 7.96
CA LEU A 115 -20.42 26.92 7.67
C LEU A 115 -21.65 27.71 7.29
N ASN A 116 -22.52 27.18 6.42
CA ASN A 116 -23.73 27.84 6.00
C ASN A 116 -24.75 27.99 7.15
N ALA A 117 -24.81 27.03 8.07
CA ALA A 117 -25.64 27.12 9.26
C ALA A 117 -25.17 28.24 10.21
N LEU A 118 -23.85 28.39 10.41
CA LEU A 118 -23.27 29.52 11.16
C LEU A 118 -23.61 30.87 10.52
N LYS A 119 -23.50 30.98 9.19
CA LYS A 119 -23.92 32.19 8.43
C LYS A 119 -25.41 32.48 8.57
N GLY A 120 -26.24 31.45 8.44
CA GLY A 120 -27.70 31.58 8.57
C GLY A 120 -28.16 31.94 9.98
N ALA A 121 -27.41 31.51 10.99
CA ALA A 121 -27.63 31.87 12.40
C ALA A 121 -27.11 33.28 12.76
N SER A 122 -26.50 34.00 11.81
CA SER A 122 -25.91 35.33 12.04
C SER A 122 -24.81 35.30 13.11
N ALA A 123 -23.97 34.28 13.12
CA ALA A 123 -22.80 34.20 13.98
C ALA A 123 -21.87 35.43 13.77
N PRO A 124 -21.04 35.81 14.74
CA PRO A 124 -20.08 36.90 14.60
C PRO A 124 -19.19 36.77 13.38
N ALA A 125 -18.85 37.89 12.73
CA ALA A 125 -18.06 37.89 11.50
C ALA A 125 -16.70 37.21 11.67
N THR A 126 -16.08 37.28 12.86
CA THR A 126 -14.83 36.60 13.21
C THR A 126 -15.01 35.07 13.19
N VAL A 127 -16.08 34.56 13.81
CA VAL A 127 -16.42 33.13 13.82
C VAL A 127 -16.66 32.60 12.41
N ILE A 128 -17.38 33.37 11.58
CA ILE A 128 -17.60 33.01 10.18
C ILE A 128 -16.29 32.98 9.39
N ALA A 129 -15.39 33.93 9.59
CA ALA A 129 -14.09 33.96 8.91
C ALA A 129 -13.19 32.77 9.30
N ASP A 130 -13.21 32.38 10.57
CA ASP A 130 -12.50 31.19 11.06
C ASP A 130 -13.09 29.91 10.47
N ALA A 131 -14.42 29.77 10.48
CA ALA A 131 -15.12 28.65 9.86
C ALA A 131 -14.85 28.55 8.35
N GLU A 132 -14.80 29.68 7.62
CA GLU A 132 -14.42 29.70 6.20
C GLU A 132 -13.00 29.19 5.97
N THR A 133 -12.08 29.60 6.83
CA THR A 133 -10.68 29.18 6.75
C THR A 133 -10.54 27.68 7.01
N ILE A 134 -11.24 27.13 8.01
CA ILE A 134 -11.27 25.70 8.31
C ILE A 134 -11.92 24.93 7.16
N ASN A 135 -13.09 25.35 6.71
CA ASN A 135 -13.79 24.72 5.59
C ASN A 135 -12.93 24.69 4.32
N ARG A 136 -12.24 25.78 4.00
CA ARG A 136 -11.32 25.86 2.86
C ARG A 136 -10.22 24.79 2.94
N LYS A 137 -9.65 24.54 4.14
CA LYS A 137 -8.66 23.49 4.38
C LYS A 137 -9.25 22.10 4.15
N ILE A 138 -10.48 21.83 4.64
CA ILE A 138 -11.19 20.56 4.40
C ILE A 138 -11.45 20.36 2.91
N GLN A 139 -11.84 21.43 2.18
CA GLN A 139 -12.06 21.38 0.74
C GLN A 139 -10.78 21.16 -0.07
N GLY A 140 -9.61 21.39 0.51
CA GLY A 140 -8.32 21.32 -0.19
C GLY A 140 -8.05 22.53 -1.08
N LYS A 141 -8.72 23.66 -0.84
CA LYS A 141 -8.52 24.89 -1.59
C LYS A 141 -7.38 25.70 -0.97
N ARG A 142 -6.51 26.26 -1.81
CA ARG A 142 -5.50 27.25 -1.35
C ARG A 142 -6.18 28.53 -0.91
N ALA A 143 -5.53 29.29 -0.02
CA ALA A 143 -5.88 30.68 0.20
C ALA A 143 -5.70 31.43 -1.13
N ASP A 144 -6.69 32.18 -1.57
CA ASP A 144 -6.47 33.14 -2.64
C ASP A 144 -5.42 34.13 -2.11
N ASN A 145 -4.23 34.08 -2.67
CA ASN A 145 -3.29 35.17 -2.52
C ASN A 145 -3.88 36.32 -3.32
N THR A 146 -4.70 37.14 -2.69
CA THR A 146 -4.91 38.50 -3.18
C THR A 146 -3.52 39.10 -3.28
N THR A 147 -3.16 39.44 -4.49
CA THR A 147 -1.93 40.09 -4.91
C THR A 147 -1.71 41.35 -4.08
N GLU A 148 -0.99 41.25 -2.95
CA GLU A 148 -0.17 42.34 -2.53
C GLU A 148 0.96 42.38 -3.56
N GLU A 149 1.03 43.48 -4.32
CA GLU A 149 2.13 43.75 -5.23
C GLU A 149 3.42 43.63 -4.45
N VAL A 150 4.16 42.56 -4.68
CA VAL A 150 5.49 42.37 -4.09
C VAL A 150 6.37 43.46 -4.71
N PRO A 151 7.03 44.32 -3.88
CA PRO A 151 7.97 45.29 -4.42
C PRO A 151 9.06 44.53 -5.19
N THR A 152 9.30 44.99 -6.40
CA THR A 152 10.27 44.41 -7.36
C THR A 152 11.64 44.29 -6.69
N GLY A 153 12.05 43.06 -6.32
CA GLY A 153 13.43 42.85 -5.83
C GLY A 153 13.66 41.69 -4.84
N GLU A 154 12.62 41.04 -4.32
CA GLU A 154 12.85 39.87 -3.46
C GLU A 154 12.51 38.59 -4.18
N THR A 155 13.45 37.65 -4.17
CA THR A 155 13.24 36.26 -4.61
C THR A 155 12.07 35.64 -3.83
N PRO A 156 11.09 34.98 -4.50
CA PRO A 156 9.99 34.29 -3.81
C PRO A 156 10.59 33.26 -2.87
N SER A 157 10.32 33.40 -1.56
CA SER A 157 10.68 32.37 -0.60
C SER A 157 9.97 31.08 -1.00
N ASP A 158 10.70 29.98 -1.16
CA ASP A 158 10.19 28.62 -1.35
C ASP A 158 9.32 28.24 -0.14
N LYS A 159 8.07 28.70 -0.15
CA LYS A 159 7.05 28.24 0.81
C LYS A 159 6.63 26.86 0.37
N ASN A 160 7.30 25.84 0.87
CA ASN A 160 6.87 24.46 0.75
C ASN A 160 5.44 24.35 1.28
N SER A 161 4.48 24.29 0.35
CA SER A 161 3.07 24.08 0.66
C SER A 161 2.88 22.62 1.10
N VAL A 162 2.86 22.37 2.41
CA VAL A 162 2.53 21.07 2.96
C VAL A 162 1.05 20.80 2.71
N SER A 163 0.75 19.75 1.95
CA SER A 163 -0.63 19.32 1.69
C SER A 163 -1.30 18.89 3.00
N GLN A 164 -2.36 19.58 3.40
CA GLN A 164 -3.17 19.25 4.59
C GLN A 164 -4.37 18.37 4.22
N GLN A 165 -4.24 17.50 3.20
CA GLN A 165 -5.32 16.68 2.67
C GLN A 165 -5.24 15.21 3.11
N SER A 166 -4.34 14.85 4.04
CA SER A 166 -4.38 13.52 4.64
C SER A 166 -5.70 13.30 5.41
N TYR A 167 -6.12 12.06 5.53
CA TYR A 167 -7.33 11.72 6.29
C TYR A 167 -7.25 12.22 7.74
N ASP A 168 -6.10 12.10 8.38
CA ASP A 168 -5.88 12.60 9.75
C ASP A 168 -6.06 14.13 9.82
N MET A 169 -5.49 14.89 8.87
CA MET A 169 -5.66 16.34 8.83
C MET A 169 -7.09 16.77 8.52
N GLN A 170 -7.81 16.01 7.70
CA GLN A 170 -9.22 16.28 7.44
C GLN A 170 -10.07 16.07 8.69
N ILE A 171 -9.79 15.05 9.50
CA ILE A 171 -10.44 14.83 10.80
C ILE A 171 -10.13 16.00 11.76
N ASP A 172 -8.87 16.37 11.91
CA ASP A 172 -8.43 17.51 12.77
C ASP A 172 -9.14 18.82 12.39
N HIS A 173 -9.22 19.13 11.10
CA HIS A 173 -9.95 20.32 10.65
C HIS A 173 -11.44 20.21 10.89
N PHE A 174 -12.03 19.03 10.75
CA PHE A 174 -13.45 18.83 11.02
C PHE A 174 -13.77 18.95 12.51
N GLU A 175 -12.91 18.43 13.37
CA GLU A 175 -12.99 18.60 14.83
C GLU A 175 -12.97 20.09 15.22
N LYS A 176 -12.02 20.87 14.70
CA LYS A 176 -11.96 22.31 14.92
C LYS A 176 -13.22 23.05 14.46
N LEU A 177 -13.84 22.59 13.37
CA LEU A 177 -15.10 23.17 12.89
C LEU A 177 -16.27 22.85 13.83
N ILE A 178 -16.30 21.63 14.39
CA ILE A 178 -17.31 21.22 15.38
C ILE A 178 -17.14 22.03 16.66
N GLU A 179 -15.91 22.14 17.20
CA GLU A 179 -15.60 22.91 18.40
C GLU A 179 -16.01 24.39 18.24
N LEU A 180 -15.70 25.00 17.07
CA LEU A 180 -16.10 26.37 16.78
C LEU A 180 -17.63 26.53 16.76
N ALA A 181 -18.35 25.56 16.22
CA ALA A 181 -19.80 25.57 16.19
C ALA A 181 -20.44 25.30 17.58
N ASP A 182 -19.81 24.45 18.41
CA ASP A 182 -20.30 24.10 19.74
C ASP A 182 -20.21 25.25 20.74
N VAL A 183 -19.17 26.07 20.67
CA VAL A 183 -19.00 27.25 21.55
C VAL A 183 -19.83 28.46 21.08
N GLU A 184 -20.41 28.41 19.90
CA GLU A 184 -21.19 29.54 19.35
C GLU A 184 -22.66 29.45 19.77
N PRO A 185 -23.16 30.36 20.64
CA PRO A 185 -24.49 30.25 21.22
C PRO A 185 -25.63 30.30 20.22
N VAL A 186 -25.41 30.95 19.05
CA VAL A 186 -26.45 31.08 18.00
C VAL A 186 -26.51 29.83 17.09
N TYR A 187 -25.54 28.89 17.19
CA TYR A 187 -25.52 27.68 16.38
C TYR A 187 -26.54 26.67 16.90
N ASN A 188 -27.72 26.68 16.34
CA ASN A 188 -28.81 25.77 16.69
C ASN A 188 -29.58 25.31 15.43
N PRO A 189 -28.96 24.47 14.58
CA PRO A 189 -29.56 23.98 13.37
C PRO A 189 -30.74 23.03 13.65
N ASN A 190 -31.81 23.16 12.84
CA ASN A 190 -32.96 22.26 12.88
C ASN A 190 -32.66 20.90 12.25
N GLU A 191 -31.73 20.84 11.33
CA GLU A 191 -31.33 19.63 10.61
C GLU A 191 -30.53 18.71 11.53
N ASP A 192 -31.06 17.53 11.80
CA ASP A 192 -30.42 16.53 12.69
C ASP A 192 -28.96 16.24 12.32
N PRO A 193 -28.56 16.06 11.04
CA PRO A 193 -27.17 15.79 10.70
C PRO A 193 -26.19 16.93 11.04
N LEU A 194 -26.69 18.15 11.31
CA LEU A 194 -25.87 19.32 11.64
C LEU A 194 -25.81 19.60 13.14
N LYS A 195 -26.59 18.90 13.96
CA LYS A 195 -26.51 19.01 15.42
C LYS A 195 -25.15 18.53 15.94
N ILE A 196 -24.60 19.22 16.92
CA ILE A 196 -23.27 18.93 17.48
C ILE A 196 -23.09 17.45 17.84
N VAL A 197 -24.09 16.83 18.49
CA VAL A 197 -24.07 15.41 18.85
C VAL A 197 -23.87 14.50 17.63
N ASN A 198 -24.50 14.80 16.50
CA ASN A 198 -24.42 14.00 15.28
C ASN A 198 -23.12 14.29 14.50
N LEU A 199 -22.62 15.53 14.51
CA LEU A 199 -21.33 15.89 13.94
C LEU A 199 -20.19 15.19 14.71
N THR A 200 -20.26 15.16 16.05
CA THR A 200 -19.30 14.44 16.91
C THR A 200 -19.35 12.94 16.69
N ALA A 201 -20.54 12.35 16.55
CA ALA A 201 -20.68 10.95 16.18
C ALA A 201 -20.05 10.66 14.82
N TYR A 202 -20.31 11.51 13.83
CA TYR A 202 -19.71 11.38 12.50
C TYR A 202 -18.16 11.52 12.53
N LYS A 203 -17.61 12.45 13.34
CA LYS A 203 -16.16 12.53 13.56
C LYS A 203 -15.62 11.21 14.12
N THR A 204 -16.30 10.62 15.09
CA THR A 204 -15.91 9.32 15.67
C THR A 204 -15.91 8.19 14.62
N ASP A 205 -16.87 8.19 13.69
CA ASP A 205 -16.89 7.23 12.58
C ASP A 205 -15.67 7.40 11.65
N LEU A 206 -15.30 8.66 11.35
CA LEU A 206 -14.10 8.99 10.55
C LEU A 206 -12.82 8.49 11.23
N GLU A 207 -12.67 8.70 12.54
CA GLU A 207 -11.53 8.23 13.34
C GLU A 207 -11.45 6.71 13.37
N THR A 208 -12.60 6.07 13.61
CA THR A 208 -12.72 4.62 13.70
C THR A 208 -12.30 3.95 12.40
N ILE A 209 -12.84 4.40 11.27
CA ILE A 209 -12.47 3.80 9.98
C ILE A 209 -11.03 4.10 9.58
N ASN A 210 -10.51 5.28 9.89
CA ASN A 210 -9.12 5.62 9.61
C ASN A 210 -8.14 4.76 10.44
N THR A 211 -8.49 4.46 11.69
CA THR A 211 -7.76 3.55 12.57
C THR A 211 -7.83 2.10 12.04
N ALA A 212 -9.01 1.65 11.58
CA ALA A 212 -9.17 0.32 11.00
C ALA A 212 -8.28 0.10 9.78
N VAL A 213 -8.14 1.12 8.91
CA VAL A 213 -7.21 1.05 7.76
C VAL A 213 -5.77 0.93 8.22
N LYS A 214 -5.32 1.72 9.20
CA LYS A 214 -3.96 1.63 9.77
C LYS A 214 -3.70 0.24 10.35
N THR A 215 -4.67 -0.31 11.08
CA THR A 215 -4.58 -1.65 11.67
C THR A 215 -4.50 -2.76 10.60
N ALA A 216 -5.31 -2.67 9.54
CA ALA A 216 -5.28 -3.66 8.46
C ALA A 216 -4.03 -3.55 7.57
N TYR A 217 -3.42 -2.37 7.48
CA TYR A 217 -2.21 -2.15 6.70
C TYR A 217 -0.98 -2.86 7.28
N ILE A 218 -0.87 -2.96 8.61
CA ILE A 218 0.30 -3.55 9.27
C ILE A 218 0.54 -5.01 8.84
N PRO A 219 -0.43 -5.94 8.97
CA PRO A 219 -0.23 -7.32 8.54
C PRO A 219 0.02 -7.43 7.02
N TYR A 220 -0.64 -6.62 6.20
CA TYR A 220 -0.40 -6.59 4.75
C TYR A 220 1.04 -6.18 4.43
N LYS A 221 1.55 -5.11 5.05
CA LYS A 221 2.93 -4.66 4.88
C LYS A 221 3.94 -5.70 5.37
N THR A 222 3.68 -6.33 6.52
CA THR A 222 4.53 -7.38 7.06
C THR A 222 4.59 -8.60 6.11
N ALA A 223 3.44 -9.00 5.56
CA ALA A 223 3.39 -10.09 4.58
C ALA A 223 4.20 -9.77 3.31
N MET A 224 4.12 -8.53 2.79
CA MET A 224 4.95 -8.10 1.66
C MET A 224 6.45 -8.18 1.98
N GLN A 225 6.87 -7.69 3.15
CA GLN A 225 8.27 -7.75 3.58
C GLN A 225 8.75 -9.21 3.74
N THR A 226 7.92 -10.06 4.33
CA THR A 226 8.22 -11.50 4.48
C THR A 226 8.38 -12.17 3.12
N ARG A 227 7.47 -11.92 2.18
CA ARG A 227 7.57 -12.39 0.79
C ARG A 227 8.88 -11.95 0.15
N ASP A 228 9.25 -10.67 0.29
CA ASP A 228 10.44 -10.12 -0.33
C ASP A 228 11.72 -10.75 0.25
N ILE A 229 11.75 -11.00 1.55
CA ILE A 229 12.84 -11.75 2.20
C ILE A 229 12.92 -13.19 1.66
N LYS A 230 11.80 -13.92 1.62
CA LYS A 230 11.76 -15.30 1.13
C LYS A 230 12.17 -15.43 -0.34
N LEU A 231 11.86 -14.44 -1.16
CA LEU A 231 12.17 -14.47 -2.59
C LEU A 231 13.53 -13.87 -2.93
N TYR A 232 13.96 -12.81 -2.26
CA TYR A 232 15.06 -11.96 -2.74
C TYR A 232 16.17 -11.68 -1.72
N ALA A 233 16.11 -12.25 -0.50
CA ALA A 233 17.20 -12.05 0.46
C ALA A 233 18.53 -12.56 -0.11
N PRO A 234 19.63 -11.79 0.01
CA PRO A 234 20.93 -12.22 -0.49
C PRO A 234 21.33 -13.58 0.10
N GLN A 235 21.85 -14.47 -0.72
CA GLN A 235 22.34 -15.82 -0.40
C GLN A 235 21.28 -16.83 0.09
N THR A 236 20.14 -16.36 0.61
CA THR A 236 19.12 -17.24 1.22
C THR A 236 17.76 -17.15 0.54
N GLY A 237 17.54 -16.14 -0.30
CA GLY A 237 16.30 -15.97 -1.06
C GLY A 237 16.21 -16.98 -2.22
N LEU A 238 14.98 -17.33 -2.58
CA LEU A 238 14.67 -18.29 -3.65
C LEU A 238 15.42 -17.98 -4.96
N VAL A 239 15.53 -16.70 -5.33
CA VAL A 239 16.18 -16.28 -6.59
C VAL A 239 17.68 -16.52 -6.54
N ASP A 240 18.35 -16.15 -5.44
CA ASP A 240 19.80 -16.40 -5.27
C ASP A 240 20.10 -17.89 -5.15
N THR A 241 19.26 -18.65 -4.43
CA THR A 241 19.38 -20.11 -4.37
C THR A 241 19.28 -20.73 -5.76
N ALA A 242 18.34 -20.28 -6.58
CA ALA A 242 18.18 -20.76 -7.95
C ALA A 242 19.41 -20.52 -8.84
N GLN A 243 20.18 -19.48 -8.59
CA GLN A 243 21.42 -19.18 -9.31
C GLN A 243 22.61 -20.05 -8.84
N THR A 244 22.49 -20.63 -7.65
CA THR A 244 23.53 -21.49 -7.06
C THR A 244 23.41 -22.93 -7.52
N VAL A 245 22.20 -23.38 -7.89
CA VAL A 245 21.90 -24.72 -8.42
C VAL A 245 22.43 -24.88 -9.83
#